data_2292832fd526194b76a850d5117d2d20
#
_entry.id   2292832fd526194b76a850d5117d2d20
#
_cell.length_a   1.000
_cell.length_b   1.000
_cell.length_c   1.000
_cell.angle_alpha   90.00
_cell.angle_beta   90.00
_cell.angle_gamma   90.00
#
_symmetry.space_group_name_H-M   'P 1'
#
loop_
_entity.id
_entity.type
_entity.pdbx_description
1 polymer ?
#
loop_
_entity_poly.entity_id
_entity_poly.type
_entity_poly.pdbx_seq_one_letter_code
_entity_poly.pdbx_strand_id
1 'polypeptide(L)'
;MSQEKVYPVTEATSKHSYLNRESYEELYKKSVESPEEFWAEQAGKLIHWHEPWTSVKQGDFQNSSNEWFTGAKLNVSFNCIDRHLERHGNQIAIIWEGDDPEDDAKITYKELHENVCKLANALKNRGVTKGDRVCIYMPMIPEAAYAMLACARIGAIHSVVFGGFSPDSIKDRILDSDCQTVITADEGVRGGKIIPLKKNVDTALKSCPNVHSVFVVRRTHAKVEWYDSRDICYHKATEPMSEVCEPEIMDAEDPLFILYTSGSTGKPKGVLHTTAGYLLGASITHKYVFDYHPGDIYWCTADVGWVTGHSYIVYGPLANGATTLMFEGVPTYPDASRFWKVVDKHKVNTFYTAPTAIRALMSGGDEPVKTTSRSSLRLLGSVGEPINPEAWEWYYHVIGDARCPIVDTWWQTETGAIMITPIPGVTDLKPGSATLPFFGVSPALLDADGREIPGAATGNLVIKQSWPSQIRTVFGDHERCIDTYFSTYPGYYFTGDSARRDKDGFYWVTGRVDDVINVSGHRLGTAEIESSLVLHSDVAEAAVVGYPHDIKG
;
A
#
# COMPACT_ATOMS: atom_id res chain seq x y z
N MET A 1 2.13 15.96 33.28
CA MET A 1 2.03 15.00 32.16
C MET A 1 0.67 14.35 32.30
N SER A 2 -0.25 14.58 31.36
CA SER A 2 -1.52 13.85 31.30
C SER A 2 -1.20 12.38 31.09
N GLN A 3 -1.84 11.52 31.90
CA GLN A 3 -1.71 10.07 31.77
C GLN A 3 -2.16 9.68 30.36
N GLU A 4 -1.27 9.04 29.57
CA GLU A 4 -1.63 8.58 28.22
C GLU A 4 -2.83 7.62 28.33
N LYS A 5 -3.85 7.89 27.54
CA LYS A 5 -5.08 7.10 27.51
C LYS A 5 -4.80 5.73 26.87
N VAL A 6 -5.23 4.67 27.51
CA VAL A 6 -5.02 3.29 27.03
C VAL A 6 -6.38 2.65 26.78
N TYR A 7 -6.53 2.01 25.64
CA TYR A 7 -7.70 1.24 25.24
C TYR A 7 -7.33 -0.25 25.25
N PRO A 8 -7.75 -1.01 26.25
CA PRO A 8 -7.37 -2.42 26.38
C PRO A 8 -8.02 -3.29 25.29
N VAL A 9 -7.38 -4.41 24.97
CA VAL A 9 -7.96 -5.44 24.14
C VAL A 9 -9.30 -5.89 24.71
N THR A 10 -10.37 -5.79 23.91
CA THR A 10 -11.70 -6.22 24.36
C THR A 10 -11.83 -7.75 24.33
N GLU A 11 -12.72 -8.30 25.15
CA GLU A 11 -13.00 -9.75 25.16
C GLU A 11 -13.50 -10.24 23.77
N ALA A 12 -14.31 -9.43 23.10
CA ALA A 12 -14.81 -9.73 21.76
C ALA A 12 -13.67 -9.84 20.73
N THR A 13 -12.75 -8.87 20.74
CA THR A 13 -11.56 -8.89 19.88
C THR A 13 -10.67 -10.10 20.19
N SER A 14 -10.37 -10.33 21.47
CA SER A 14 -9.51 -11.43 21.91
C SER A 14 -10.03 -12.81 21.50
N LYS A 15 -11.35 -13.02 21.54
CA LYS A 15 -11.97 -14.30 21.13
C LYS A 15 -11.97 -14.53 19.63
N HIS A 16 -11.94 -13.45 18.85
CA HIS A 16 -12.02 -13.55 17.38
C HIS A 16 -10.63 -13.65 16.75
N SER A 17 -9.62 -13.02 17.34
CA SER A 17 -8.32 -12.82 16.72
C SER A 17 -7.49 -14.09 16.60
N TYR A 18 -6.68 -14.17 15.53
CA TYR A 18 -5.71 -15.26 15.30
C TYR A 18 -4.62 -15.33 16.37
N LEU A 19 -4.27 -14.18 16.96
CA LEU A 19 -3.15 -14.04 17.88
C LEU A 19 -3.61 -13.53 19.24
N ASN A 20 -2.91 -13.97 20.26
CA ASN A 20 -2.93 -13.38 21.59
C ASN A 20 -1.51 -12.90 21.96
N ARG A 21 -1.33 -12.32 23.13
CA ARG A 21 -0.04 -11.77 23.57
C ARG A 21 1.07 -12.82 23.58
N GLU A 22 0.80 -14.01 24.10
CA GLU A 22 1.79 -15.09 24.21
C GLU A 22 2.24 -15.59 22.82
N SER A 23 1.29 -15.87 21.92
CA SER A 23 1.61 -16.32 20.56
C SER A 23 2.32 -15.25 19.73
N TYR A 24 1.99 -13.98 19.93
CA TYR A 24 2.72 -12.89 19.29
C TYR A 24 4.18 -12.84 19.77
N GLU A 25 4.43 -12.89 21.08
CA GLU A 25 5.77 -12.83 21.67
C GLU A 25 6.64 -14.00 21.19
N GLU A 26 6.08 -15.21 21.12
CA GLU A 26 6.76 -16.40 20.61
C GLU A 26 7.12 -16.24 19.13
N LEU A 27 6.15 -15.88 18.29
CA LEU A 27 6.37 -15.69 16.84
C LEU A 27 7.33 -14.52 16.56
N TYR A 28 7.18 -13.41 17.27
CA TYR A 28 8.06 -12.26 17.12
C TYR A 28 9.51 -12.62 17.49
N LYS A 29 9.72 -13.27 18.64
CA LYS A 29 11.03 -13.75 19.05
C LYS A 29 11.64 -14.65 18.00
N LYS A 30 10.90 -15.67 17.53
CA LYS A 30 11.37 -16.57 16.47
C LYS A 30 11.72 -15.80 15.19
N SER A 31 10.91 -14.82 14.81
CA SER A 31 11.13 -14.03 13.58
C SER A 31 12.38 -13.16 13.62
N VAL A 32 12.85 -12.77 14.81
CA VAL A 32 14.04 -11.94 15.00
C VAL A 32 15.30 -12.79 15.26
N GLU A 33 15.18 -13.83 16.09
CA GLU A 33 16.32 -14.68 16.49
C GLU A 33 16.64 -15.79 15.48
N SER A 34 15.61 -16.27 14.74
CA SER A 34 15.75 -17.34 13.72
C SER A 34 14.96 -16.96 12.44
N PRO A 35 15.30 -15.83 11.78
CA PRO A 35 14.49 -15.28 10.71
C PRO A 35 14.33 -16.23 9.51
N GLU A 36 15.37 -16.98 9.14
CA GLU A 36 15.28 -17.90 8.01
C GLU A 36 14.29 -19.03 8.28
N GLU A 37 14.30 -19.61 9.48
CA GLU A 37 13.34 -20.64 9.86
C GLU A 37 11.91 -20.11 9.90
N PHE A 38 11.71 -18.92 10.51
CA PHE A 38 10.41 -18.27 10.59
C PHE A 38 9.84 -17.98 9.19
N TRP A 39 10.64 -17.34 8.33
CA TRP A 39 10.17 -16.96 7.00
C TRP A 39 9.96 -18.16 6.07
N ALA A 40 10.78 -19.22 6.18
CA ALA A 40 10.56 -20.48 5.48
C ALA A 40 9.20 -21.10 5.85
N GLU A 41 8.88 -21.12 7.14
CA GLU A 41 7.60 -21.64 7.63
C GLU A 41 6.41 -20.81 7.12
N GLN A 42 6.48 -19.48 7.21
CA GLN A 42 5.41 -18.61 6.73
C GLN A 42 5.25 -18.67 5.21
N ALA A 43 6.35 -18.70 4.47
CA ALA A 43 6.34 -18.85 3.01
C ALA A 43 5.69 -20.17 2.57
N GLY A 44 5.99 -21.27 3.26
CA GLY A 44 5.37 -22.57 2.99
C GLY A 44 3.86 -22.61 3.29
N LYS A 45 3.38 -21.80 4.24
CA LYS A 45 1.96 -21.73 4.62
C LYS A 45 1.13 -20.78 3.73
N LEU A 46 1.73 -19.67 3.30
CA LEU A 46 0.99 -18.56 2.69
C LEU A 46 1.12 -18.49 1.17
N ILE A 47 2.21 -18.99 0.61
CA ILE A 47 2.51 -18.87 -0.82
C ILE A 47 2.52 -20.26 -1.48
N HIS A 48 1.96 -20.33 -2.69
CA HIS A 48 2.09 -21.49 -3.57
C HIS A 48 3.35 -21.33 -4.41
N TRP A 49 4.23 -22.32 -4.34
CA TRP A 49 5.50 -22.39 -5.07
C TRP A 49 5.41 -23.41 -6.19
N HIS A 50 5.86 -23.03 -7.37
CA HIS A 50 6.05 -23.97 -8.48
C HIS A 50 7.27 -24.87 -8.21
N GLU A 51 8.37 -24.25 -7.74
CA GLU A 51 9.55 -24.92 -7.23
C GLU A 51 9.97 -24.28 -5.90
N PRO A 52 10.35 -25.08 -4.88
CA PRO A 52 10.79 -24.54 -3.60
C PRO A 52 12.17 -23.90 -3.71
N TRP A 53 12.54 -23.11 -2.71
CA TRP A 53 13.83 -22.45 -2.61
C TRP A 53 14.97 -23.42 -2.24
N THR A 54 16.18 -23.05 -2.63
CA THR A 54 17.43 -23.71 -2.20
C THR A 54 18.05 -23.00 -1.00
N SER A 55 17.83 -21.68 -0.86
CA SER A 55 18.24 -20.88 0.28
C SER A 55 17.16 -19.85 0.62
N VAL A 56 16.88 -19.70 1.92
CA VAL A 56 15.84 -18.74 2.38
C VAL A 56 16.32 -17.31 2.24
N LYS A 57 17.59 -17.05 2.57
CA LYS A 57 18.19 -15.72 2.53
C LYS A 57 19.64 -15.79 2.10
N GLN A 58 20.05 -14.86 1.24
CA GLN A 58 21.44 -14.64 0.83
C GLN A 58 21.74 -13.15 0.72
N GLY A 59 23.02 -12.81 0.51
CA GLY A 59 23.45 -11.45 0.23
C GLY A 59 23.77 -10.62 1.47
N ASP A 60 23.97 -9.33 1.25
CA ASP A 60 24.43 -8.37 2.24
C ASP A 60 23.40 -7.26 2.47
N PHE A 61 22.99 -7.10 3.72
CA PHE A 61 22.01 -6.08 4.11
C PHE A 61 22.53 -4.64 3.89
N GLN A 62 23.80 -4.39 4.16
CA GLN A 62 24.38 -3.03 4.06
C GLN A 62 24.46 -2.54 2.61
N ASN A 63 24.64 -3.47 1.68
CA ASN A 63 24.71 -3.16 0.25
C ASN A 63 23.37 -3.35 -0.47
N SER A 64 22.27 -3.53 0.28
CA SER A 64 20.94 -3.83 -0.27
C SER A 64 20.95 -4.94 -1.34
N SER A 65 21.85 -5.91 -1.19
CA SER A 65 21.99 -7.04 -2.10
C SER A 65 21.35 -8.32 -1.56
N ASN A 66 20.42 -8.17 -0.61
CA ASN A 66 19.69 -9.32 -0.06
C ASN A 66 18.78 -9.94 -1.10
N GLU A 67 18.83 -11.25 -1.15
CA GLU A 67 17.91 -12.11 -1.89
C GLU A 67 17.15 -13.01 -0.93
N TRP A 68 15.87 -13.19 -1.18
CA TRP A 68 15.01 -14.05 -0.39
C TRP A 68 14.42 -15.16 -1.24
N PHE A 69 14.44 -16.39 -0.70
CA PHE A 69 13.92 -17.59 -1.36
C PHE A 69 14.63 -17.91 -2.69
N THR A 70 15.95 -17.80 -2.69
CA THR A 70 16.78 -18.02 -3.88
C THR A 70 16.58 -19.42 -4.46
N GLY A 71 16.40 -19.49 -5.77
CA GLY A 71 16.11 -20.72 -6.51
C GLY A 71 14.64 -21.10 -6.57
N ALA A 72 13.76 -20.46 -5.78
CA ALA A 72 12.33 -20.73 -5.85
C ALA A 72 11.68 -20.15 -7.11
N LYS A 73 10.61 -20.82 -7.55
CA LYS A 73 9.81 -20.41 -8.70
C LYS A 73 8.35 -20.25 -8.30
N LEU A 74 7.73 -19.17 -8.74
CA LEU A 74 6.32 -18.88 -8.50
C LEU A 74 5.77 -17.92 -9.54
N ASN A 75 4.47 -17.62 -9.44
CA ASN A 75 3.84 -16.49 -10.13
C ASN A 75 2.87 -15.78 -9.18
N VAL A 76 2.92 -14.45 -9.13
CA VAL A 76 2.07 -13.65 -8.25
C VAL A 76 0.60 -13.71 -8.67
N SER A 77 0.30 -13.61 -9.97
CA SER A 77 -1.08 -13.72 -10.47
C SER A 77 -1.69 -15.08 -10.14
N PHE A 78 -0.92 -16.17 -10.28
CA PHE A 78 -1.35 -17.51 -9.86
C PHE A 78 -1.71 -17.53 -8.37
N ASN A 79 -0.87 -16.95 -7.53
CA ASN A 79 -1.10 -16.90 -6.09
C ASN A 79 -2.31 -16.06 -5.70
N CYS A 80 -2.62 -15.01 -6.47
CA CYS A 80 -3.78 -14.14 -6.22
C CYS A 80 -5.08 -14.69 -6.80
N ILE A 81 -5.04 -15.56 -7.82
CA ILE A 81 -6.23 -15.96 -8.58
C ILE A 81 -6.34 -17.49 -8.68
N ASP A 82 -5.45 -18.11 -9.45
CA ASP A 82 -5.62 -19.50 -9.92
C ASP A 82 -5.77 -20.50 -8.78
N ARG A 83 -4.94 -20.40 -7.74
CA ARG A 83 -4.99 -21.32 -6.59
C ARG A 83 -6.29 -21.28 -5.81
N HIS A 84 -7.12 -20.25 -6.02
CA HIS A 84 -8.42 -20.09 -5.37
C HIS A 84 -9.58 -20.60 -6.22
N LEU A 85 -9.39 -20.84 -7.55
CA LEU A 85 -10.49 -21.14 -8.48
C LEU A 85 -11.26 -22.41 -8.12
N GLU A 86 -10.56 -23.47 -7.74
CA GLU A 86 -11.22 -24.76 -7.45
C GLU A 86 -12.21 -24.65 -6.28
N ARG A 87 -11.85 -23.92 -5.23
CA ARG A 87 -12.67 -23.83 -4.00
C ARG A 87 -13.51 -22.57 -3.93
N HIS A 88 -13.03 -21.49 -4.52
CA HIS A 88 -13.56 -20.13 -4.36
C HIS A 88 -13.87 -19.44 -5.70
N GLY A 89 -13.90 -20.16 -6.82
CA GLY A 89 -14.10 -19.56 -8.16
C GLY A 89 -15.36 -18.68 -8.27
N ASN A 90 -16.44 -19.05 -7.57
CA ASN A 90 -17.68 -18.27 -7.53
C ASN A 90 -17.75 -17.24 -6.39
N GLN A 91 -16.74 -17.19 -5.51
CA GLN A 91 -16.63 -16.15 -4.48
C GLN A 91 -16.28 -14.82 -5.14
N ILE A 92 -16.84 -13.74 -4.62
CA ILE A 92 -16.49 -12.39 -5.06
C ILE A 92 -15.04 -12.11 -4.64
N ALA A 93 -14.21 -11.79 -5.64
CA ALA A 93 -12.83 -11.35 -5.45
C ALA A 93 -12.77 -9.83 -5.27
N ILE A 94 -13.46 -9.10 -6.16
CA ILE A 94 -13.47 -7.64 -6.16
C ILE A 94 -14.92 -7.14 -6.12
N ILE A 95 -15.21 -6.26 -5.18
CA ILE A 95 -16.38 -5.38 -5.24
C ILE A 95 -15.86 -4.04 -5.76
N TRP A 96 -16.38 -3.56 -6.87
CA TRP A 96 -16.12 -2.21 -7.33
C TRP A 96 -17.30 -1.31 -6.98
N GLU A 97 -17.02 -0.14 -6.42
CA GLU A 97 -17.99 0.90 -6.12
C GLU A 97 -17.58 2.16 -6.86
N GLY A 98 -18.43 2.63 -7.77
CA GLY A 98 -18.16 3.79 -8.62
C GLY A 98 -18.21 5.12 -7.87
N ASP A 99 -17.84 6.19 -8.56
CA ASP A 99 -18.04 7.57 -8.06
C ASP A 99 -19.52 7.88 -7.87
N ASP A 100 -20.38 7.47 -8.84
CA ASP A 100 -21.83 7.48 -8.68
C ASP A 100 -22.23 6.33 -7.73
N PRO A 101 -23.01 6.61 -6.65
CA PRO A 101 -23.51 5.58 -5.73
C PRO A 101 -24.35 4.46 -6.34
N GLU A 102 -24.93 4.70 -7.54
CA GLU A 102 -25.71 3.69 -8.26
C GLU A 102 -24.85 2.77 -9.13
N ASP A 103 -23.57 3.13 -9.34
CA ASP A 103 -22.63 2.33 -10.11
C ASP A 103 -21.86 1.39 -9.20
N ASP A 104 -22.08 0.08 -9.33
CA ASP A 104 -21.25 -0.94 -8.69
C ASP A 104 -21.11 -2.20 -9.54
N ALA A 105 -20.11 -3.00 -9.23
CA ALA A 105 -19.92 -4.31 -9.83
C ALA A 105 -19.32 -5.30 -8.82
N LYS A 106 -19.68 -6.56 -8.99
CA LYS A 106 -19.12 -7.67 -8.21
C LYS A 106 -18.46 -8.64 -9.17
N ILE A 107 -17.18 -8.85 -9.00
CA ILE A 107 -16.33 -9.69 -9.86
C ILE A 107 -15.91 -10.91 -9.05
N THR A 108 -16.29 -12.10 -9.51
CA THR A 108 -15.87 -13.37 -8.91
C THR A 108 -14.40 -13.68 -9.23
N TYR A 109 -13.79 -14.62 -8.48
CA TYR A 109 -12.43 -15.09 -8.81
C TYR A 109 -12.35 -15.69 -10.22
N LYS A 110 -13.41 -16.36 -10.67
CA LYS A 110 -13.49 -16.88 -12.04
C LYS A 110 -13.50 -15.75 -13.08
N GLU A 111 -14.36 -14.75 -12.92
CA GLU A 111 -14.42 -13.59 -13.81
C GLU A 111 -13.12 -12.78 -13.78
N LEU A 112 -12.50 -12.64 -12.59
CA LEU A 112 -11.18 -12.02 -12.45
C LEU A 112 -10.13 -12.78 -13.27
N HIS A 113 -10.10 -14.11 -13.17
CA HIS A 113 -9.21 -14.96 -13.96
C HIS A 113 -9.41 -14.75 -15.47
N GLU A 114 -10.66 -14.83 -15.94
CA GLU A 114 -11.01 -14.66 -17.35
C GLU A 114 -10.55 -13.31 -17.89
N ASN A 115 -10.83 -12.21 -17.18
CA ASN A 115 -10.44 -10.87 -17.60
C ASN A 115 -8.93 -10.66 -17.58
N VAL A 116 -8.24 -11.16 -16.56
CA VAL A 116 -6.78 -11.08 -16.45
C VAL A 116 -6.12 -11.88 -17.58
N CYS A 117 -6.59 -13.09 -17.89
CA CYS A 117 -6.07 -13.91 -18.99
C CYS A 117 -6.29 -13.25 -20.36
N LYS A 118 -7.47 -12.69 -20.60
CA LYS A 118 -7.75 -11.97 -21.85
C LYS A 118 -6.82 -10.78 -22.04
N LEU A 119 -6.62 -9.97 -21.01
CA LEU A 119 -5.70 -8.83 -21.07
C LEU A 119 -4.24 -9.30 -21.22
N ALA A 120 -3.82 -10.30 -20.48
CA ALA A 120 -2.48 -10.90 -20.61
C ALA A 120 -2.20 -11.37 -22.04
N ASN A 121 -3.14 -12.07 -22.67
CA ASN A 121 -3.03 -12.50 -24.07
C ASN A 121 -3.02 -11.31 -25.04
N ALA A 122 -3.81 -10.25 -24.78
CA ALA A 122 -3.80 -9.05 -25.61
C ALA A 122 -2.46 -8.30 -25.51
N LEU A 123 -1.84 -8.25 -24.33
CA LEU A 123 -0.49 -7.69 -24.14
C LEU A 123 0.57 -8.51 -24.90
N LYS A 124 0.53 -9.84 -24.78
CA LYS A 124 1.43 -10.75 -25.54
C LYS A 124 1.28 -10.56 -27.05
N ASN A 125 0.07 -10.38 -27.56
CA ASN A 125 -0.18 -10.10 -28.98
C ASN A 125 0.41 -8.77 -29.45
N ARG A 126 0.74 -7.86 -28.52
CA ARG A 126 1.45 -6.60 -28.81
C ARG A 126 2.95 -6.68 -28.53
N GLY A 127 3.45 -7.88 -28.29
CA GLY A 127 4.88 -8.15 -28.09
C GLY A 127 5.38 -7.95 -26.68
N VAL A 128 4.49 -7.75 -25.69
CA VAL A 128 4.90 -7.66 -24.27
C VAL A 128 5.34 -9.03 -23.78
N THR A 129 6.53 -9.10 -23.24
CA THR A 129 7.17 -10.31 -22.73
C THR A 129 7.70 -10.12 -21.32
N LYS A 130 8.20 -11.21 -20.69
CA LYS A 130 8.86 -11.17 -19.39
C LYS A 130 9.96 -10.10 -19.34
N GLY A 131 9.94 -9.26 -18.31
CA GLY A 131 10.91 -8.18 -18.10
C GLY A 131 10.58 -6.85 -18.78
N ASP A 132 9.60 -6.81 -19.69
CA ASP A 132 9.13 -5.55 -20.26
C ASP A 132 8.38 -4.71 -19.23
N ARG A 133 8.47 -3.38 -19.35
CA ARG A 133 7.79 -2.45 -18.44
C ARG A 133 6.49 -1.96 -19.10
N VAL A 134 5.43 -1.96 -18.32
CA VAL A 134 4.10 -1.48 -18.69
C VAL A 134 3.68 -0.36 -17.75
N CYS A 135 3.43 0.82 -18.30
CA CYS A 135 2.89 1.95 -17.55
C CYS A 135 1.37 1.81 -17.42
N ILE A 136 0.85 1.92 -16.20
CA ILE A 136 -0.59 1.88 -15.91
C ILE A 136 -1.01 3.24 -15.34
N TYR A 137 -1.79 4.00 -16.12
CA TYR A 137 -2.34 5.30 -15.72
C TYR A 137 -3.86 5.24 -15.82
N MET A 138 -4.49 4.78 -14.74
CA MET A 138 -5.89 4.36 -14.72
C MET A 138 -6.66 4.99 -13.55
N PRO A 139 -7.99 5.19 -13.69
CA PRO A 139 -8.84 5.43 -12.53
C PRO A 139 -9.01 4.15 -11.70
N MET A 140 -9.62 4.27 -10.52
CA MET A 140 -9.88 3.13 -9.62
C MET A 140 -11.06 2.28 -10.13
N ILE A 141 -10.86 1.61 -11.26
CA ILE A 141 -11.81 0.67 -11.88
C ILE A 141 -11.20 -0.75 -11.91
N PRO A 142 -12.00 -1.80 -12.06
CA PRO A 142 -11.51 -3.19 -12.03
C PRO A 142 -10.38 -3.46 -13.03
N GLU A 143 -10.40 -2.81 -14.19
CA GLU A 143 -9.38 -2.95 -15.22
C GLU A 143 -7.98 -2.50 -14.74
N ALA A 144 -7.88 -1.63 -13.74
CA ALA A 144 -6.60 -1.30 -13.12
C ALA A 144 -6.00 -2.51 -12.38
N ALA A 145 -6.81 -3.25 -11.63
CA ALA A 145 -6.38 -4.50 -10.99
C ALA A 145 -6.08 -5.60 -12.03
N TYR A 146 -6.91 -5.70 -13.08
CA TYR A 146 -6.65 -6.64 -14.18
C TYR A 146 -5.30 -6.35 -14.85
N ALA A 147 -4.96 -5.08 -15.07
CA ALA A 147 -3.70 -4.68 -15.67
C ALA A 147 -2.48 -5.08 -14.82
N MET A 148 -2.52 -4.83 -13.50
CA MET A 148 -1.46 -5.24 -12.58
C MET A 148 -1.27 -6.75 -12.57
N LEU A 149 -2.36 -7.50 -12.45
CA LEU A 149 -2.35 -8.97 -12.40
C LEU A 149 -1.99 -9.60 -13.75
N ALA A 150 -2.38 -9.00 -14.87
CA ALA A 150 -1.99 -9.46 -16.21
C ALA A 150 -0.49 -9.28 -16.46
N CYS A 151 0.08 -8.14 -16.06
CA CYS A 151 1.53 -7.94 -16.10
C CYS A 151 2.26 -8.99 -15.25
N ALA A 152 1.83 -9.18 -14.00
CA ALA A 152 2.41 -10.20 -13.12
C ALA A 152 2.28 -11.62 -13.71
N ARG A 153 1.18 -11.91 -14.42
CA ARG A 153 0.92 -13.20 -15.03
C ARG A 153 1.93 -13.55 -16.12
N ILE A 154 2.29 -12.58 -16.96
CA ILE A 154 3.23 -12.78 -18.08
C ILE A 154 4.67 -12.38 -17.75
N GLY A 155 4.96 -12.04 -16.49
CA GLY A 155 6.29 -11.62 -16.04
C GLY A 155 6.70 -10.23 -16.48
N ALA A 156 5.77 -9.39 -16.96
CA ALA A 156 6.02 -7.99 -17.23
C ALA A 156 6.04 -7.18 -15.93
N ILE A 157 6.85 -6.13 -15.90
CA ILE A 157 7.03 -5.25 -14.74
C ILE A 157 6.08 -4.08 -14.89
N HIS A 158 5.10 -3.94 -13.99
CA HIS A 158 4.21 -2.79 -14.08
C HIS A 158 4.75 -1.57 -13.33
N SER A 159 4.42 -0.39 -13.85
CA SER A 159 4.66 0.91 -13.22
C SER A 159 3.35 1.67 -13.19
N VAL A 160 2.69 1.69 -12.02
CA VAL A 160 1.41 2.38 -11.86
C VAL A 160 1.66 3.84 -11.54
N VAL A 161 0.95 4.73 -12.24
CA VAL A 161 0.99 6.17 -12.04
C VAL A 161 -0.37 6.63 -11.55
N PHE A 162 -0.40 7.39 -10.46
CA PHE A 162 -1.63 7.93 -9.90
C PHE A 162 -2.40 8.76 -10.93
N GLY A 163 -3.69 8.49 -11.11
CA GLY A 163 -4.55 9.12 -12.12
C GLY A 163 -4.69 10.65 -11.99
N GLY A 164 -4.33 11.21 -10.85
CA GLY A 164 -4.29 12.66 -10.62
C GLY A 164 -2.98 13.35 -11.00
N PHE A 165 -1.96 12.60 -11.43
CA PHE A 165 -0.67 13.20 -11.80
C PHE A 165 -0.68 13.87 -13.19
N SER A 166 0.21 14.86 -13.35
CA SER A 166 0.36 15.64 -14.57
C SER A 166 0.99 14.84 -15.72
N PRO A 167 0.83 15.30 -16.97
CA PRO A 167 1.52 14.72 -18.13
C PRO A 167 3.05 14.61 -17.96
N ASP A 168 3.70 15.60 -17.32
CA ASP A 168 5.14 15.55 -17.06
C ASP A 168 5.51 14.40 -16.12
N SER A 169 4.70 14.16 -15.11
CA SER A 169 4.90 13.03 -14.20
C SER A 169 4.79 11.67 -14.90
N ILE A 170 3.88 11.55 -15.87
CA ILE A 170 3.72 10.33 -16.70
C ILE A 170 4.95 10.17 -17.59
N LYS A 171 5.32 11.23 -18.31
CA LYS A 171 6.48 11.26 -19.21
C LYS A 171 7.77 10.82 -18.49
N ASP A 172 8.05 11.42 -17.33
CA ASP A 172 9.29 11.15 -16.60
C ASP A 172 9.39 9.68 -16.17
N ARG A 173 8.28 9.06 -15.76
CA ARG A 173 8.23 7.65 -15.39
C ARG A 173 8.37 6.71 -16.58
N ILE A 174 7.74 7.04 -17.71
CA ILE A 174 7.87 6.28 -18.96
C ILE A 174 9.32 6.30 -19.46
N LEU A 175 9.95 7.47 -19.45
CA LEU A 175 11.34 7.62 -19.90
C LEU A 175 12.32 6.92 -18.96
N ASP A 176 12.16 7.07 -17.64
CA ASP A 176 13.05 6.46 -16.66
C ASP A 176 12.98 4.91 -16.67
N SER A 177 11.79 4.36 -16.85
CA SER A 177 11.58 2.90 -16.91
C SER A 177 11.67 2.30 -18.31
N ASP A 178 11.82 3.13 -19.35
CA ASP A 178 11.77 2.71 -20.76
C ASP A 178 10.51 1.87 -21.07
N CYS A 179 9.34 2.34 -20.63
CA CYS A 179 8.06 1.72 -20.96
C CYS A 179 7.72 1.90 -22.42
N GLN A 180 7.28 0.83 -23.08
CA GLN A 180 6.84 0.84 -24.48
C GLN A 180 5.33 0.63 -24.64
N THR A 181 4.67 0.23 -23.56
CA THR A 181 3.22 -0.01 -23.51
C THR A 181 2.59 0.78 -22.38
N VAL A 182 1.46 1.42 -22.64
CA VAL A 182 0.67 2.16 -21.68
C VAL A 182 -0.76 1.60 -21.63
N ILE A 183 -1.32 1.48 -20.44
CA ILE A 183 -2.73 1.15 -20.21
C ILE A 183 -3.38 2.35 -19.53
N THR A 184 -4.42 2.89 -20.13
CA THR A 184 -5.15 4.06 -19.61
C THR A 184 -6.65 3.96 -19.89
N ALA A 185 -7.42 4.96 -19.51
CA ALA A 185 -8.84 5.11 -19.84
C ALA A 185 -9.07 6.40 -20.67
N ASP A 186 -10.22 6.47 -21.33
CA ASP A 186 -10.63 7.70 -21.99
C ASP A 186 -10.65 8.86 -21.00
N GLU A 187 -11.38 8.70 -19.91
CA GLU A 187 -11.46 9.64 -18.80
C GLU A 187 -11.58 8.86 -17.48
N GLY A 188 -11.36 9.54 -16.36
CA GLY A 188 -11.74 9.09 -15.02
C GLY A 188 -12.84 9.98 -14.45
N VAL A 189 -13.56 9.45 -13.46
CA VAL A 189 -14.57 10.21 -12.69
C VAL A 189 -14.16 10.19 -11.24
N ARG A 190 -14.12 11.36 -10.60
CA ARG A 190 -13.74 11.45 -9.18
C ARG A 190 -14.39 12.65 -8.51
N GLY A 191 -15.27 12.40 -7.54
CA GLY A 191 -16.01 13.45 -6.85
C GLY A 191 -16.90 14.27 -7.79
N GLY A 192 -17.54 13.63 -8.77
CA GLY A 192 -18.33 14.27 -9.80
C GLY A 192 -17.54 15.03 -10.86
N LYS A 193 -16.19 14.97 -10.82
CA LYS A 193 -15.30 15.67 -11.77
C LYS A 193 -14.71 14.69 -12.78
N ILE A 194 -14.61 15.14 -14.03
CA ILE A 194 -13.97 14.40 -15.11
C ILE A 194 -12.46 14.67 -15.09
N ILE A 195 -11.67 13.59 -15.18
CA ILE A 195 -10.21 13.63 -15.31
C ILE A 195 -9.86 13.17 -16.72
N PRO A 196 -9.23 14.00 -17.56
CA PRO A 196 -8.97 13.69 -18.96
C PRO A 196 -7.73 12.79 -19.14
N LEU A 197 -7.81 11.52 -18.74
CA LEU A 197 -6.66 10.61 -18.66
C LEU A 197 -5.98 10.40 -20.00
N LYS A 198 -6.75 10.07 -21.06
CA LYS A 198 -6.18 9.87 -22.41
C LYS A 198 -5.48 11.12 -22.93
N LYS A 199 -6.05 12.31 -22.70
CA LYS A 199 -5.43 13.59 -23.09
C LYS A 199 -4.11 13.83 -22.36
N ASN A 200 -4.02 13.48 -21.08
CA ASN A 200 -2.79 13.58 -20.30
C ASN A 200 -1.71 12.63 -20.84
N VAL A 201 -2.09 11.39 -21.16
CA VAL A 201 -1.19 10.41 -21.80
C VAL A 201 -0.72 10.93 -23.16
N ASP A 202 -1.61 11.42 -24.02
CA ASP A 202 -1.24 11.95 -25.33
C ASP A 202 -0.25 13.12 -25.23
N THR A 203 -0.42 13.95 -24.23
CA THR A 203 0.50 15.06 -23.96
C THR A 203 1.88 14.55 -23.52
N ALA A 204 1.94 13.59 -22.61
CA ALA A 204 3.19 12.96 -22.16
C ALA A 204 3.93 12.27 -23.32
N LEU A 205 3.20 11.55 -24.16
CA LEU A 205 3.77 10.74 -25.25
C LEU A 205 4.36 11.54 -26.40
N LYS A 206 4.14 12.86 -26.48
CA LYS A 206 4.85 13.73 -27.42
C LYS A 206 6.38 13.68 -27.22
N SER A 207 6.81 13.33 -26.00
CA SER A 207 8.23 13.22 -25.62
C SER A 207 8.69 11.76 -25.41
N CYS A 208 7.83 10.77 -25.65
CA CYS A 208 8.10 9.35 -25.42
C CYS A 208 7.99 8.54 -26.72
N PRO A 209 8.93 8.68 -27.66
CA PRO A 209 8.81 8.11 -29.01
C PRO A 209 8.84 6.57 -29.04
N ASN A 210 9.32 5.91 -27.97
CA ASN A 210 9.41 4.46 -27.89
C ASN A 210 8.07 3.78 -27.54
N VAL A 211 7.05 4.55 -27.10
CA VAL A 211 5.73 3.99 -26.80
C VAL A 211 4.98 3.71 -28.10
N HIS A 212 4.73 2.43 -28.37
CA HIS A 212 4.05 1.98 -29.58
C HIS A 212 2.68 1.35 -29.34
N SER A 213 2.27 1.13 -28.08
CA SER A 213 0.98 0.55 -27.72
C SER A 213 0.34 1.30 -26.56
N VAL A 214 -0.88 1.80 -26.76
CA VAL A 214 -1.69 2.47 -25.73
C VAL A 214 -3.06 1.81 -25.68
N PHE A 215 -3.31 0.98 -24.67
CA PHE A 215 -4.61 0.38 -24.42
C PHE A 215 -5.52 1.38 -23.74
N VAL A 216 -6.68 1.65 -24.31
CA VAL A 216 -7.63 2.66 -23.82
C VAL A 216 -8.94 2.01 -23.40
N VAL A 217 -9.24 2.02 -22.10
CA VAL A 217 -10.52 1.59 -21.55
C VAL A 217 -11.57 2.68 -21.78
N ARG A 218 -12.78 2.30 -22.16
CA ARG A 218 -13.92 3.21 -22.32
C ARG A 218 -14.70 3.31 -21.02
N ARG A 219 -14.25 4.19 -20.08
CA ARG A 219 -14.92 4.39 -18.78
C ARG A 219 -16.13 5.31 -18.90
N THR A 220 -15.97 6.46 -19.57
CA THR A 220 -17.05 7.44 -19.77
C THR A 220 -17.66 7.40 -21.16
N HIS A 221 -17.05 6.64 -22.07
CA HIS A 221 -17.37 6.62 -23.49
C HIS A 221 -17.20 7.99 -24.17
N ALA A 222 -16.35 8.84 -23.62
CA ALA A 222 -16.04 10.15 -24.18
C ALA A 222 -15.37 10.02 -25.55
N LYS A 223 -15.61 11.04 -26.37
CA LYS A 223 -14.87 11.18 -27.64
C LYS A 223 -13.49 11.75 -27.33
N VAL A 224 -12.46 10.91 -27.45
CA VAL A 224 -11.05 11.28 -27.26
C VAL A 224 -10.31 11.28 -28.59
N GLU A 225 -9.18 12.00 -28.64
CA GLU A 225 -8.27 11.93 -29.78
C GLU A 225 -7.71 10.51 -29.91
N TRP A 226 -7.56 10.06 -31.17
CA TRP A 226 -7.20 8.67 -31.45
C TRP A 226 -6.09 8.59 -32.50
N TYR A 227 -5.05 7.88 -32.19
CA TYR A 227 -3.88 7.69 -33.05
C TYR A 227 -3.79 6.20 -33.46
N ASP A 228 -4.29 5.89 -34.65
CA ASP A 228 -4.42 4.49 -35.17
C ASP A 228 -3.10 3.70 -35.15
N SER A 229 -1.97 4.38 -35.20
CA SER A 229 -0.65 3.73 -35.18
C SER A 229 -0.26 3.13 -33.84
N ARG A 230 -0.89 3.55 -32.72
CA ARG A 230 -0.53 3.13 -31.35
C ARG A 230 -1.71 2.84 -30.45
N ASP A 231 -2.86 3.50 -30.64
CA ASP A 231 -4.00 3.43 -29.74
C ASP A 231 -4.86 2.19 -30.02
N ILE A 232 -5.22 1.50 -28.96
CA ILE A 232 -5.88 0.21 -28.99
C ILE A 232 -7.11 0.29 -28.08
N CYS A 233 -8.29 0.03 -28.63
CA CYS A 233 -9.48 -0.09 -27.81
C CYS A 233 -9.37 -1.34 -26.95
N TYR A 234 -9.29 -1.16 -25.64
CA TYR A 234 -9.13 -2.23 -24.66
C TYR A 234 -10.14 -3.36 -24.86
N HIS A 235 -11.44 -3.03 -24.94
CA HIS A 235 -12.50 -4.03 -25.04
C HIS A 235 -12.41 -4.82 -26.36
N LYS A 236 -12.14 -4.16 -27.49
CA LYS A 236 -11.96 -4.83 -28.78
C LYS A 236 -10.71 -5.71 -28.81
N ALA A 237 -9.67 -5.33 -28.09
CA ALA A 237 -8.43 -6.11 -28.02
C ALA A 237 -8.54 -7.32 -27.10
N THR A 238 -9.32 -7.24 -26.04
CA THR A 238 -9.45 -8.31 -25.03
C THR A 238 -10.58 -9.29 -25.36
N GLU A 239 -11.70 -8.81 -25.92
CA GLU A 239 -12.89 -9.64 -26.21
C GLU A 239 -12.59 -10.93 -27.00
N PRO A 240 -11.79 -10.92 -28.09
CA PRO A 240 -11.51 -12.14 -28.86
C PRO A 240 -10.43 -13.03 -28.24
N MET A 241 -9.81 -12.63 -27.13
CA MET A 241 -8.72 -13.37 -26.51
C MET A 241 -9.21 -14.57 -25.72
N SER A 242 -8.34 -15.58 -25.60
CA SER A 242 -8.56 -16.74 -24.75
C SER A 242 -8.71 -16.34 -23.29
N GLU A 243 -9.63 -16.99 -22.58
CA GLU A 243 -9.82 -16.92 -21.14
C GLU A 243 -8.76 -17.72 -20.36
N VAL A 244 -7.85 -18.35 -21.07
CA VAL A 244 -6.71 -19.10 -20.53
C VAL A 244 -5.41 -18.47 -21.00
N CYS A 245 -4.53 -18.18 -20.06
CA CYS A 245 -3.18 -17.72 -20.28
C CYS A 245 -2.30 -18.35 -19.20
N GLU A 246 -1.44 -19.28 -19.58
CA GLU A 246 -0.54 -19.92 -18.61
C GLU A 246 0.35 -18.86 -17.91
N PRO A 247 0.45 -18.90 -16.58
CA PRO A 247 1.30 -17.95 -15.86
C PRO A 247 2.78 -18.23 -16.13
N GLU A 248 3.54 -17.17 -16.38
CA GLU A 248 4.99 -17.24 -16.54
C GLU A 248 5.63 -17.72 -15.23
N ILE A 249 6.58 -18.65 -15.35
CA ILE A 249 7.34 -19.12 -14.19
C ILE A 249 8.42 -18.09 -13.88
N MET A 250 8.27 -17.44 -12.72
CA MET A 250 9.15 -16.37 -12.26
C MET A 250 10.13 -16.88 -11.21
N ASP A 251 11.36 -16.37 -11.24
CA ASP A 251 12.27 -16.49 -10.11
C ASP A 251 11.76 -15.65 -8.92
N ALA A 252 12.07 -16.08 -7.71
CA ALA A 252 11.70 -15.37 -6.48
C ALA A 252 12.13 -13.89 -6.49
N GLU A 253 13.29 -13.60 -7.05
CA GLU A 253 13.87 -12.25 -7.15
C GLU A 253 13.65 -11.57 -8.50
N ASP A 254 12.85 -12.14 -9.41
CA ASP A 254 12.43 -11.43 -10.61
C ASP A 254 11.61 -10.19 -10.23
N PRO A 255 11.82 -9.03 -10.88
CA PRO A 255 11.06 -7.82 -10.64
C PRO A 255 9.55 -8.01 -10.85
N LEU A 256 8.76 -7.45 -9.94
CA LEU A 256 7.29 -7.43 -10.02
C LEU A 256 6.78 -6.06 -10.48
N PHE A 257 7.24 -5.01 -9.82
CA PHE A 257 6.83 -3.65 -10.17
C PHE A 257 7.89 -2.60 -9.80
N ILE A 258 7.75 -1.44 -10.44
CA ILE A 258 8.46 -0.21 -10.11
C ILE A 258 7.42 0.81 -9.66
N LEU A 259 7.59 1.36 -8.47
CA LEU A 259 6.73 2.43 -7.97
C LEU A 259 7.56 3.66 -7.62
N TYR A 260 7.22 4.79 -8.25
CA TYR A 260 7.97 6.03 -8.10
C TYR A 260 7.54 6.82 -6.87
N THR A 261 8.51 7.16 -6.03
CA THR A 261 8.35 8.04 -4.87
C THR A 261 9.04 9.37 -5.09
N SER A 262 8.63 10.40 -4.34
CA SER A 262 9.34 11.70 -4.33
C SER A 262 10.75 11.50 -3.79
N GLY A 263 11.73 12.19 -4.43
CA GLY A 263 13.11 12.21 -3.96
C GLY A 263 13.50 13.61 -3.46
N SER A 264 14.38 13.67 -2.48
CA SER A 264 14.95 14.93 -1.97
C SER A 264 15.67 15.75 -3.06
N THR A 265 16.09 15.12 -4.14
CA THR A 265 16.76 15.76 -5.29
C THR A 265 15.80 16.22 -6.39
N GLY A 266 14.48 16.12 -6.18
CA GLY A 266 13.45 16.48 -7.16
C GLY A 266 13.19 15.43 -8.25
N LYS A 267 14.14 14.52 -8.57
CA LYS A 267 13.91 13.40 -9.49
C LYS A 267 13.26 12.24 -8.74
N PRO A 268 12.10 11.71 -9.20
CA PRO A 268 11.47 10.56 -8.58
C PRO A 268 12.42 9.35 -8.50
N LYS A 269 12.26 8.52 -7.46
CA LYS A 269 12.97 7.25 -7.29
C LYS A 269 12.05 6.10 -7.68
N GLY A 270 12.44 5.27 -8.63
CA GLY A 270 11.74 4.05 -8.99
C GLY A 270 12.04 2.93 -7.99
N VAL A 271 11.23 2.80 -6.94
CA VAL A 271 11.36 1.71 -5.97
C VAL A 271 11.02 0.39 -6.64
N LEU A 272 11.96 -0.55 -6.67
CA LEU A 272 11.76 -1.87 -7.28
C LEU A 272 11.50 -2.92 -6.22
N HIS A 273 10.39 -3.63 -6.38
CA HIS A 273 10.05 -4.82 -5.59
C HIS A 273 10.08 -6.08 -6.44
N THR A 274 10.52 -7.18 -5.81
CA THR A 274 10.61 -8.51 -6.43
C THR A 274 9.42 -9.39 -6.05
N THR A 275 9.28 -10.51 -6.73
CA THR A 275 8.08 -11.34 -6.78
C THR A 275 7.74 -11.98 -5.43
N ALA A 276 8.64 -12.80 -4.87
CA ALA A 276 8.30 -13.65 -3.72
C ALA A 276 8.24 -12.92 -2.40
N GLY A 277 9.30 -12.18 -2.06
CA GLY A 277 9.41 -11.53 -0.77
C GLY A 277 8.33 -10.47 -0.56
N TYR A 278 8.03 -9.69 -1.61
CA TYR A 278 6.95 -8.71 -1.57
C TYR A 278 5.58 -9.36 -1.35
N LEU A 279 5.25 -10.41 -2.13
CA LEU A 279 3.97 -11.11 -2.00
C LEU A 279 3.78 -11.70 -0.61
N LEU A 280 4.83 -12.32 -0.05
CA LEU A 280 4.80 -12.87 1.30
C LEU A 280 4.56 -11.78 2.34
N GLY A 281 5.27 -10.65 2.25
CA GLY A 281 5.09 -9.51 3.15
C GLY A 281 3.67 -8.95 3.12
N ALA A 282 3.11 -8.72 1.92
CA ALA A 282 1.74 -8.24 1.76
C ALA A 282 0.70 -9.26 2.27
N SER A 283 0.90 -10.55 1.99
CA SER A 283 -0.01 -11.62 2.41
C SER A 283 -0.04 -11.81 3.93
N ILE A 284 1.13 -11.93 4.58
CA ILE A 284 1.22 -12.17 6.03
C ILE A 284 0.68 -10.98 6.83
N THR A 285 1.00 -9.75 6.42
CA THR A 285 0.52 -8.55 7.10
C THR A 285 -0.98 -8.36 6.89
N HIS A 286 -1.50 -8.57 5.68
CA HIS A 286 -2.96 -8.53 5.46
C HIS A 286 -3.68 -9.54 6.36
N LYS A 287 -3.15 -10.75 6.52
CA LYS A 287 -3.77 -11.77 7.35
C LYS A 287 -3.81 -11.38 8.83
N TYR A 288 -2.68 -11.00 9.40
CA TYR A 288 -2.56 -10.83 10.86
C TYR A 288 -2.85 -9.41 11.35
N VAL A 289 -2.50 -8.36 10.57
CA VAL A 289 -2.76 -6.98 10.98
C VAL A 289 -4.24 -6.66 10.84
N PHE A 290 -4.86 -7.08 9.75
CA PHE A 290 -6.31 -6.89 9.56
C PHE A 290 -7.15 -8.04 10.12
N ASP A 291 -6.49 -9.02 10.76
CA ASP A 291 -7.16 -10.18 11.36
C ASP A 291 -8.21 -10.76 10.39
N TYR A 292 -7.79 -10.93 9.13
CA TYR A 292 -8.68 -11.33 8.05
C TYR A 292 -9.18 -12.77 8.22
N HIS A 293 -10.48 -12.96 8.24
CA HIS A 293 -11.13 -14.27 8.26
C HIS A 293 -11.89 -14.51 6.95
N PRO A 294 -11.97 -15.78 6.49
CA PRO A 294 -12.74 -16.13 5.30
C PRO A 294 -14.19 -15.64 5.37
N GLY A 295 -14.61 -14.90 4.35
CA GLY A 295 -15.94 -14.28 4.29
C GLY A 295 -15.99 -12.82 4.70
N ASP A 296 -14.94 -12.29 5.31
CA ASP A 296 -14.84 -10.85 5.58
C ASP A 296 -14.73 -10.06 4.28
N ILE A 297 -15.39 -8.90 4.24
CA ILE A 297 -15.23 -7.91 3.19
C ILE A 297 -14.26 -6.85 3.69
N TYR A 298 -13.14 -6.75 3.00
CA TYR A 298 -12.04 -5.86 3.30
C TYR A 298 -12.06 -4.64 2.36
N TRP A 299 -11.97 -3.44 2.92
CA TRP A 299 -11.92 -2.21 2.15
C TRP A 299 -10.75 -1.32 2.55
N CYS A 300 -9.85 -1.10 1.61
CA CYS A 300 -8.81 -0.06 1.67
C CYS A 300 -9.19 1.08 0.72
N THR A 301 -9.23 2.31 1.21
CA THR A 301 -9.64 3.49 0.43
C THR A 301 -8.50 4.14 -0.36
N ALA A 302 -7.32 3.53 -0.36
CA ALA A 302 -6.18 4.01 -1.13
C ALA A 302 -6.41 3.88 -2.66
N ASP A 303 -5.48 4.43 -3.41
CA ASP A 303 -5.42 4.31 -4.87
C ASP A 303 -4.28 3.35 -5.26
N VAL A 304 -4.46 2.59 -6.34
CA VAL A 304 -3.41 1.69 -6.85
C VAL A 304 -2.17 2.43 -7.36
N GLY A 305 -2.23 3.74 -7.55
CA GLY A 305 -1.08 4.59 -7.80
C GLY A 305 -0.11 4.73 -6.62
N TRP A 306 -0.48 4.22 -5.44
CA TRP A 306 0.34 4.20 -4.24
C TRP A 306 0.63 2.76 -3.80
N VAL A 307 1.71 2.57 -3.03
CA VAL A 307 2.06 1.23 -2.53
C VAL A 307 0.95 0.61 -1.68
N THR A 308 0.18 1.44 -0.96
CA THR A 308 -0.96 0.96 -0.16
C THR A 308 -2.00 0.27 -1.04
N GLY A 309 -2.28 0.81 -2.23
CA GLY A 309 -3.17 0.16 -3.19
C GLY A 309 -2.59 -1.14 -3.75
N HIS A 310 -1.29 -1.19 -4.02
CA HIS A 310 -0.62 -2.43 -4.43
C HIS A 310 -0.75 -3.51 -3.37
N SER A 311 -0.28 -3.23 -2.15
CA SER A 311 -0.18 -4.23 -1.09
C SER A 311 -1.52 -4.60 -0.47
N TYR A 312 -2.45 -3.63 -0.34
CA TYR A 312 -3.68 -3.81 0.46
C TYR A 312 -4.99 -3.51 -0.28
N ILE A 313 -4.97 -3.36 -1.61
CA ILE A 313 -6.17 -3.50 -2.45
C ILE A 313 -6.03 -4.74 -3.31
N VAL A 314 -4.87 -4.94 -3.95
CA VAL A 314 -4.68 -6.00 -4.95
C VAL A 314 -3.97 -7.21 -4.35
N TYR A 315 -2.67 -7.12 -4.06
CA TYR A 315 -1.84 -8.31 -3.84
C TYR A 315 -2.10 -9.02 -2.51
N GLY A 316 -2.09 -8.34 -1.39
CA GLY A 316 -2.29 -8.94 -0.07
C GLY A 316 -3.66 -9.59 0.10
N PRO A 317 -4.77 -8.85 -0.14
CA PRO A 317 -6.11 -9.42 -0.05
C PRO A 317 -6.34 -10.60 -0.98
N LEU A 318 -6.00 -10.46 -2.28
CA LEU A 318 -6.23 -11.52 -3.27
C LEU A 318 -5.35 -12.74 -3.03
N ALA A 319 -4.10 -12.57 -2.58
CA ALA A 319 -3.25 -13.69 -2.17
C ALA A 319 -3.88 -14.51 -1.03
N ASN A 320 -4.63 -13.88 -0.15
CA ASN A 320 -5.35 -14.55 0.94
C ASN A 320 -6.76 -15.04 0.57
N GLY A 321 -7.16 -14.95 -0.70
CA GLY A 321 -8.50 -15.35 -1.14
C GLY A 321 -9.62 -14.46 -0.60
N ALA A 322 -9.32 -13.21 -0.30
CA ALA A 322 -10.27 -12.26 0.28
C ALA A 322 -11.20 -11.64 -0.77
N THR A 323 -12.31 -11.07 -0.30
CA THR A 323 -13.10 -10.10 -1.06
C THR A 323 -12.57 -8.70 -0.74
N THR A 324 -11.99 -8.02 -1.73
CA THR A 324 -11.50 -6.64 -1.61
C THR A 324 -12.44 -5.66 -2.29
N LEU A 325 -12.63 -4.48 -1.69
CA LEU A 325 -13.46 -3.43 -2.27
C LEU A 325 -12.55 -2.34 -2.87
N MET A 326 -12.78 -2.05 -4.16
CA MET A 326 -12.17 -0.95 -4.90
C MET A 326 -13.16 0.21 -5.02
N PHE A 327 -12.76 1.41 -4.64
CA PHE A 327 -13.59 2.59 -4.62
C PHE A 327 -13.05 3.67 -5.57
N GLU A 328 -13.84 4.07 -6.57
CA GLU A 328 -13.44 5.09 -7.55
C GLU A 328 -13.65 6.52 -7.02
N GLY A 329 -14.59 6.70 -6.09
CA GLY A 329 -15.03 8.00 -5.60
C GLY A 329 -14.12 8.70 -4.59
N VAL A 330 -14.69 9.67 -3.89
CA VAL A 330 -14.07 10.40 -2.79
C VAL A 330 -14.96 10.36 -1.54
N PRO A 331 -14.40 10.56 -0.32
CA PRO A 331 -15.15 10.37 0.92
C PRO A 331 -16.37 11.29 1.11
N THR A 332 -16.37 12.45 0.45
CA THR A 332 -17.37 13.51 0.65
C THR A 332 -18.32 13.74 -0.55
N TYR A 333 -18.29 12.84 -1.55
CA TYR A 333 -19.17 12.95 -2.71
C TYR A 333 -20.09 11.71 -2.82
N PRO A 334 -21.41 11.90 -3.01
CA PRO A 334 -22.14 13.18 -3.13
C PRO A 334 -22.30 13.96 -1.81
N ASP A 335 -22.08 13.30 -0.67
CA ASP A 335 -22.13 13.89 0.66
C ASP A 335 -21.19 13.17 1.66
N ALA A 336 -21.01 13.71 2.86
CA ALA A 336 -20.10 13.19 3.88
C ALA A 336 -20.50 11.83 4.48
N SER A 337 -21.66 11.28 4.13
CA SER A 337 -22.08 9.93 4.53
C SER A 337 -21.61 8.84 3.56
N ARG A 338 -20.94 9.22 2.45
CA ARG A 338 -20.61 8.32 1.35
C ARG A 338 -19.89 7.04 1.80
N PHE A 339 -18.82 7.16 2.58
CA PHE A 339 -18.08 6.01 3.07
C PHE A 339 -18.94 5.07 3.92
N TRP A 340 -19.77 5.63 4.77
CA TRP A 340 -20.58 4.87 5.71
C TRP A 340 -21.74 4.16 5.00
N LYS A 341 -22.27 4.76 3.95
CA LYS A 341 -23.25 4.13 3.05
C LYS A 341 -22.62 2.94 2.29
N VAL A 342 -21.37 3.08 1.84
CA VAL A 342 -20.62 1.98 1.21
C VAL A 342 -20.39 0.84 2.20
N VAL A 343 -20.02 1.15 3.44
CA VAL A 343 -19.87 0.15 4.52
C VAL A 343 -21.16 -0.64 4.71
N ASP A 344 -22.31 0.04 4.79
CA ASP A 344 -23.61 -0.61 5.00
C ASP A 344 -24.08 -1.38 3.75
N LYS A 345 -23.88 -0.80 2.54
CA LYS A 345 -24.27 -1.42 1.27
C LYS A 345 -23.57 -2.76 1.06
N HIS A 346 -22.26 -2.80 1.29
CA HIS A 346 -21.43 -3.97 1.01
C HIS A 346 -21.10 -4.80 2.25
N LYS A 347 -21.58 -4.40 3.44
CA LYS A 347 -21.29 -5.11 4.70
C LYS A 347 -19.80 -5.25 5.00
N VAL A 348 -19.07 -4.15 4.85
CA VAL A 348 -17.63 -4.10 5.08
C VAL A 348 -17.29 -4.45 6.54
N ASN A 349 -16.32 -5.34 6.72
CA ASN A 349 -15.84 -5.79 8.03
C ASN A 349 -14.58 -5.07 8.48
N THR A 350 -13.67 -4.80 7.55
CA THR A 350 -12.42 -4.07 7.79
C THR A 350 -12.35 -2.82 6.93
N PHE A 351 -12.10 -1.68 7.56
CA PHE A 351 -12.01 -0.38 6.89
C PHE A 351 -10.64 0.26 7.16
N TYR A 352 -9.86 0.49 6.10
CA TYR A 352 -8.49 0.99 6.13
C TYR A 352 -8.36 2.26 5.30
N THR A 353 -7.99 3.38 5.94
CA THR A 353 -7.99 4.70 5.29
C THR A 353 -6.88 5.61 5.82
N ALA A 354 -6.71 6.78 5.20
CA ALA A 354 -5.71 7.76 5.61
C ALA A 354 -6.26 8.76 6.65
N PRO A 355 -5.43 9.27 7.59
CA PRO A 355 -5.81 10.31 8.55
C PRO A 355 -6.39 11.57 7.91
N THR A 356 -5.89 11.99 6.74
CA THR A 356 -6.46 13.11 5.98
C THR A 356 -7.95 12.88 5.65
N ALA A 357 -8.34 11.67 5.23
CA ALA A 357 -9.74 11.35 4.98
C ALA A 357 -10.57 11.37 6.28
N ILE A 358 -10.00 10.86 7.38
CA ILE A 358 -10.64 10.87 8.70
C ILE A 358 -10.89 12.30 9.17
N ARG A 359 -9.90 13.20 9.09
CA ARG A 359 -10.03 14.62 9.47
C ARG A 359 -11.07 15.35 8.60
N ALA A 360 -11.06 15.11 7.29
CA ALA A 360 -12.04 15.68 6.38
C ALA A 360 -13.49 15.27 6.73
N LEU A 361 -13.68 14.00 7.12
CA LEU A 361 -14.99 13.50 7.55
C LEU A 361 -15.36 14.01 8.95
N MET A 362 -14.42 14.10 9.88
CA MET A 362 -14.61 14.64 11.22
C MET A 362 -15.07 16.12 11.17
N SER A 363 -14.51 16.91 10.25
CA SER A 363 -14.91 18.32 10.06
C SER A 363 -16.38 18.47 9.61
N GLY A 364 -16.95 17.45 8.98
CA GLY A 364 -18.37 17.37 8.62
C GLY A 364 -19.32 17.04 9.80
N GLY A 365 -18.78 16.77 10.98
CA GLY A 365 -19.51 16.39 12.18
C GLY A 365 -20.01 14.95 12.20
N ASP A 366 -20.69 14.56 13.28
CA ASP A 366 -21.12 13.19 13.51
C ASP A 366 -22.40 12.79 12.77
N GLU A 367 -23.23 13.75 12.41
CA GLU A 367 -24.56 13.48 11.85
C GLU A 367 -24.53 12.61 10.58
N PRO A 368 -23.63 12.86 9.60
CA PRO A 368 -23.53 11.98 8.43
C PRO A 368 -23.20 10.52 8.78
N VAL A 369 -22.42 10.31 9.85
CA VAL A 369 -22.04 8.97 10.34
C VAL A 369 -23.25 8.28 10.97
N LYS A 370 -24.02 9.00 11.82
CA LYS A 370 -25.16 8.48 12.57
C LYS A 370 -26.33 8.05 11.67
N THR A 371 -26.36 8.50 10.40
CA THR A 371 -27.38 8.06 9.42
C THR A 371 -27.21 6.60 8.98
N THR A 372 -26.12 5.94 9.35
CA THR A 372 -25.75 4.59 8.94
C THR A 372 -25.51 3.69 10.15
N SER A 373 -25.67 2.38 9.94
CA SER A 373 -25.51 1.40 11.00
C SER A 373 -24.04 1.04 11.27
N ARG A 374 -23.25 0.83 10.22
CA ARG A 374 -21.86 0.34 10.26
C ARG A 374 -21.66 -0.91 11.14
N SER A 375 -22.75 -1.64 11.42
CA SER A 375 -22.74 -2.78 12.34
C SER A 375 -21.86 -3.94 11.89
N SER A 376 -21.55 -4.00 10.58
CA SER A 376 -20.64 -5.00 10.01
C SER A 376 -19.16 -4.71 10.30
N LEU A 377 -18.78 -3.46 10.60
CA LEU A 377 -17.40 -3.13 10.92
C LEU A 377 -16.93 -3.88 12.17
N ARG A 378 -15.76 -4.48 12.05
CA ARG A 378 -15.07 -5.22 13.10
C ARG A 378 -13.71 -4.61 13.43
N LEU A 379 -13.05 -4.03 12.43
CA LEU A 379 -11.70 -3.47 12.55
C LEU A 379 -11.55 -2.21 11.69
N LEU A 380 -10.87 -1.24 12.23
CA LEU A 380 -10.48 -0.01 11.57
C LEU A 380 -8.96 0.05 11.40
N GLY A 381 -8.49 0.75 10.38
CA GLY A 381 -7.06 0.96 10.18
C GLY A 381 -6.72 2.35 9.66
N SER A 382 -5.51 2.80 9.96
CA SER A 382 -4.96 4.09 9.55
C SER A 382 -3.61 3.91 8.86
N VAL A 383 -3.34 4.70 7.82
CA VAL A 383 -2.15 4.57 6.97
C VAL A 383 -1.74 5.89 6.31
N GLY A 384 -0.43 6.02 6.05
CA GLY A 384 0.16 6.99 5.14
C GLY A 384 0.74 8.22 5.80
N GLU A 385 0.24 8.59 6.96
CA GLU A 385 0.72 9.70 7.77
C GLU A 385 0.41 9.47 9.26
N PRO A 386 1.08 10.15 10.20
CA PRO A 386 0.71 10.09 11.60
C PRO A 386 -0.72 10.58 11.82
N ILE A 387 -1.49 9.84 12.62
CA ILE A 387 -2.83 10.28 13.05
C ILE A 387 -2.71 10.98 14.41
N ASN A 388 -3.26 12.19 14.51
CA ASN A 388 -3.31 12.89 15.79
C ASN A 388 -4.33 12.23 16.75
N PRO A 389 -4.12 12.33 18.07
CA PRO A 389 -4.97 11.67 19.06
C PRO A 389 -6.45 12.02 18.97
N GLU A 390 -6.78 13.25 18.61
CA GLU A 390 -8.17 13.70 18.48
C GLU A 390 -8.90 12.99 17.33
N ALA A 391 -8.29 12.94 16.15
CA ALA A 391 -8.85 12.22 15.01
C ALA A 391 -8.91 10.71 15.28
N TRP A 392 -7.92 10.15 15.98
CA TRP A 392 -7.92 8.75 16.40
C TRP A 392 -9.10 8.46 17.35
N GLU A 393 -9.34 9.31 18.35
CA GLU A 393 -10.45 9.19 19.30
C GLU A 393 -11.80 9.30 18.61
N TRP A 394 -11.96 10.25 17.68
CA TRP A 394 -13.16 10.38 16.88
C TRP A 394 -13.40 9.12 16.02
N TYR A 395 -12.34 8.62 15.39
CA TYR A 395 -12.39 7.41 14.57
C TYR A 395 -12.81 6.19 15.39
N TYR A 396 -12.26 6.05 16.60
CA TYR A 396 -12.60 4.98 17.53
C TYR A 396 -14.04 5.06 18.05
N HIS A 397 -14.41 6.24 18.58
CA HIS A 397 -15.70 6.41 19.26
C HIS A 397 -16.87 6.59 18.28
N VAL A 398 -16.70 7.38 17.22
CA VAL A 398 -17.79 7.74 16.32
C VAL A 398 -17.93 6.72 15.18
N ILE A 399 -16.84 6.38 14.51
CA ILE A 399 -16.89 5.43 13.40
C ILE A 399 -16.96 4.00 13.91
N GLY A 400 -16.11 3.64 14.85
CA GLY A 400 -15.97 2.31 15.42
C GLY A 400 -16.99 1.98 16.50
N ASP A 401 -17.83 2.92 16.92
CA ASP A 401 -18.79 2.78 18.04
C ASP A 401 -18.11 2.25 19.33
N ALA A 402 -16.86 2.62 19.58
CA ALA A 402 -15.99 2.16 20.67
C ALA A 402 -15.84 0.62 20.76
N ARG A 403 -16.12 -0.12 19.71
CA ARG A 403 -16.05 -1.60 19.63
C ARG A 403 -15.02 -2.11 18.64
N CYS A 404 -14.65 -1.30 17.63
CA CYS A 404 -13.69 -1.70 16.61
C CYS A 404 -12.28 -1.25 17.02
N PRO A 405 -11.30 -2.16 17.19
CA PRO A 405 -9.93 -1.75 17.40
C PRO A 405 -9.39 -1.02 16.16
N ILE A 406 -8.43 -0.12 16.37
CA ILE A 406 -7.74 0.59 15.30
C ILE A 406 -6.33 0.02 15.15
N VAL A 407 -5.97 -0.42 13.95
CA VAL A 407 -4.58 -0.70 13.58
C VAL A 407 -4.00 0.54 12.90
N ASP A 408 -3.18 1.27 13.63
CA ASP A 408 -2.44 2.43 13.14
C ASP A 408 -1.09 1.95 12.61
N THR A 409 -0.94 1.92 11.28
CA THR A 409 0.15 1.22 10.62
C THR A 409 1.25 2.17 10.17
N TRP A 410 2.50 1.86 10.50
CA TRP A 410 3.65 2.52 9.91
C TRP A 410 4.38 1.58 8.95
N TRP A 411 4.63 2.07 7.75
CA TRP A 411 5.41 1.43 6.71
C TRP A 411 5.65 2.40 5.53
N GLN A 412 6.42 1.99 4.55
CA GLN A 412 6.84 2.83 3.44
C GLN A 412 6.71 2.07 2.11
N THR A 413 6.76 2.78 0.98
CA THR A 413 6.88 2.15 -0.34
C THR A 413 8.07 1.19 -0.38
N GLU A 414 9.17 1.61 0.20
CA GLU A 414 10.43 0.88 0.29
C GLU A 414 10.34 -0.38 1.17
N THR A 415 9.47 -0.40 2.15
CA THR A 415 9.29 -1.60 2.99
C THR A 415 8.38 -2.65 2.38
N GLY A 416 7.54 -2.25 1.42
CA GLY A 416 6.62 -3.11 0.68
C GLY A 416 5.41 -3.61 1.46
N ALA A 417 5.51 -3.69 2.79
CA ALA A 417 4.48 -4.14 3.71
C ALA A 417 4.59 -3.44 5.06
N ILE A 418 3.57 -3.60 5.93
CA ILE A 418 3.48 -3.01 7.26
C ILE A 418 4.61 -3.50 8.15
N MET A 419 5.24 -2.56 8.89
CA MET A 419 6.42 -2.79 9.72
C MET A 419 6.16 -2.64 11.22
N ILE A 420 5.42 -1.60 11.63
CA ILE A 420 5.07 -1.33 13.03
C ILE A 420 3.57 -1.07 13.09
N THR A 421 2.86 -1.77 13.98
CA THR A 421 1.40 -1.74 13.98
C THR A 421 0.82 -2.42 15.23
N PRO A 422 -0.34 -2.00 15.72
CA PRO A 422 -1.13 -2.83 16.62
C PRO A 422 -1.52 -4.15 15.96
N ILE A 423 -1.62 -5.20 16.76
CA ILE A 423 -2.13 -6.51 16.35
C ILE A 423 -3.43 -6.78 17.13
N PRO A 424 -4.56 -7.03 16.45
CA PRO A 424 -5.82 -7.38 17.12
C PRO A 424 -5.64 -8.58 18.05
N GLY A 425 -6.25 -8.52 19.24
CA GLY A 425 -6.12 -9.56 20.28
C GLY A 425 -4.81 -9.55 21.08
N VAL A 426 -3.82 -8.75 20.67
CA VAL A 426 -2.48 -8.70 21.27
C VAL A 426 -2.22 -7.38 21.99
N THR A 427 -2.51 -6.27 21.29
CA THR A 427 -1.99 -4.95 21.66
C THR A 427 -3.07 -4.06 22.23
N ASP A 428 -2.85 -3.57 23.48
CA ASP A 428 -3.60 -2.44 24.00
C ASP A 428 -3.28 -1.21 23.17
N LEU A 429 -4.29 -0.38 22.87
CA LEU A 429 -4.13 0.75 21.96
C LEU A 429 -3.85 2.04 22.72
N LYS A 430 -3.00 2.88 22.15
CA LYS A 430 -2.75 4.26 22.58
C LYS A 430 -2.96 5.18 21.38
N PRO A 431 -3.77 6.24 21.49
CA PRO A 431 -4.05 7.14 20.38
C PRO A 431 -2.81 7.63 19.63
N GLY A 432 -2.79 7.45 18.32
CA GLY A 432 -1.70 7.86 17.44
C GLY A 432 -0.44 6.99 17.49
N SER A 433 -0.45 5.88 18.24
CA SER A 433 0.68 4.97 18.30
C SER A 433 0.58 3.83 17.28
N ALA A 434 1.64 3.65 16.49
CA ALA A 434 1.83 2.44 15.69
C ALA A 434 2.21 1.21 16.53
N THR A 435 2.45 1.37 17.82
CA THR A 435 2.68 0.38 18.86
C THR A 435 3.90 -0.53 18.65
N LEU A 436 3.71 -1.82 18.32
CA LEU A 436 4.77 -2.84 18.35
C LEU A 436 5.26 -3.20 16.92
N PRO A 437 6.52 -3.65 16.78
CA PRO A 437 7.02 -4.13 15.50
C PRO A 437 6.30 -5.40 15.06
N PHE A 438 6.08 -5.53 13.76
CA PHE A 438 5.59 -6.76 13.14
C PHE A 438 6.69 -7.83 13.08
N PHE A 439 6.34 -9.05 12.74
CA PHE A 439 7.27 -10.18 12.65
C PHE A 439 8.45 -9.91 11.70
N GLY A 440 9.65 -10.26 12.15
CA GLY A 440 10.90 -10.04 11.41
C GLY A 440 11.40 -8.60 11.37
N VAL A 441 10.68 -7.68 11.98
CA VAL A 441 11.06 -6.26 12.04
C VAL A 441 11.77 -5.97 13.34
N SER A 442 13.03 -5.51 13.27
CA SER A 442 13.85 -5.15 14.42
C SER A 442 14.18 -3.64 14.39
N PRO A 443 13.27 -2.77 14.90
CA PRO A 443 13.50 -1.33 14.89
C PRO A 443 14.44 -0.90 16.02
N ALA A 444 15.17 0.20 15.77
CA ALA A 444 15.92 0.92 16.79
C ALA A 444 15.74 2.43 16.63
N LEU A 445 16.00 3.16 17.70
CA LEU A 445 16.10 4.62 17.68
C LEU A 445 17.57 5.01 17.83
N LEU A 446 18.05 5.87 16.95
CA LEU A 446 19.41 6.39 16.98
C LEU A 446 19.45 7.87 17.34
N ASP A 447 20.49 8.26 18.08
CA ASP A 447 20.82 9.67 18.30
C ASP A 447 21.48 10.30 17.05
N ALA A 448 21.87 11.57 17.15
CA ALA A 448 22.52 12.29 16.06
C ALA A 448 23.91 11.73 15.71
N ASP A 449 24.56 11.02 16.64
CA ASP A 449 25.87 10.38 16.45
C ASP A 449 25.73 8.94 15.93
N GLY A 450 24.50 8.44 15.69
CA GLY A 450 24.24 7.09 15.20
C GLY A 450 24.31 6.00 16.29
N ARG A 451 24.19 6.36 17.58
CA ARG A 451 24.19 5.41 18.68
C ARG A 451 22.77 5.01 19.04
N GLU A 452 22.54 3.71 19.29
CA GLU A 452 21.23 3.23 19.75
C GLU A 452 20.87 3.82 21.12
N ILE A 453 19.65 4.33 21.23
CA ILE A 453 19.08 4.86 22.47
C ILE A 453 18.17 3.78 23.08
N PRO A 454 18.53 3.16 24.21
CA PRO A 454 17.71 2.13 24.84
C PRO A 454 16.50 2.72 25.59
N GLY A 455 15.48 1.88 25.84
CA GLY A 455 14.31 2.24 26.65
C GLY A 455 13.41 3.29 26.03
N ALA A 456 12.75 4.11 26.85
CA ALA A 456 11.91 5.21 26.38
C ALA A 456 12.79 6.34 25.82
N ALA A 457 12.55 6.72 24.56
CA ALA A 457 13.41 7.64 23.83
C ALA A 457 12.71 8.26 22.62
N THR A 458 13.32 9.32 22.09
CA THR A 458 13.00 9.90 20.77
C THR A 458 14.29 9.91 19.96
N GLY A 459 14.21 9.51 18.69
CA GLY A 459 15.39 9.44 17.82
C GLY A 459 15.02 9.13 16.37
N ASN A 460 16.04 8.94 15.55
CA ASN A 460 15.88 8.52 14.17
C ASN A 460 15.54 7.04 14.10
N LEU A 461 14.44 6.71 13.41
CA LEU A 461 13.98 5.33 13.28
C LEU A 461 14.81 4.59 12.23
N VAL A 462 15.35 3.45 12.62
CA VAL A 462 16.11 2.55 11.74
C VAL A 462 15.66 1.10 11.91
N ILE A 463 15.91 0.26 10.91
CA ILE A 463 15.68 -1.18 10.96
C ILE A 463 17.02 -1.92 10.91
N LYS A 464 17.19 -2.92 11.80
CA LYS A 464 18.49 -3.57 12.05
C LYS A 464 18.80 -4.76 11.16
N GLN A 465 17.79 -5.30 10.46
CA GLN A 465 17.95 -6.49 9.63
C GLN A 465 17.01 -6.49 8.44
N SER A 466 17.36 -7.26 7.41
CA SER A 466 16.56 -7.46 6.21
C SER A 466 15.26 -8.21 6.49
N TRP A 467 14.23 -7.90 5.71
CA TRP A 467 12.93 -8.58 5.69
C TRP A 467 12.54 -8.89 4.24
N PRO A 468 11.67 -9.89 3.98
CA PRO A 468 11.39 -10.36 2.62
C PRO A 468 10.91 -9.29 1.65
N SER A 469 10.05 -8.36 2.07
CA SER A 469 9.47 -7.28 1.23
C SER A 469 10.30 -5.99 1.20
N GLN A 470 11.57 -6.03 1.65
CA GLN A 470 12.49 -4.89 1.54
C GLN A 470 12.69 -4.48 0.08
N ILE A 471 12.81 -3.17 -0.16
CA ILE A 471 13.29 -2.64 -1.44
C ILE A 471 14.53 -3.39 -1.91
N ARG A 472 14.57 -3.78 -3.18
CA ARG A 472 15.77 -4.39 -3.76
C ARG A 472 16.73 -3.35 -4.32
N THR A 473 16.18 -2.33 -4.97
CA THR A 473 16.99 -1.26 -5.56
C THR A 473 16.11 -0.07 -5.94
N VAL A 474 16.74 1.04 -6.27
CA VAL A 474 16.16 2.07 -7.13
C VAL A 474 16.42 1.65 -8.57
N PHE A 475 15.39 1.56 -9.38
CA PHE A 475 15.47 1.09 -10.75
C PHE A 475 16.49 1.90 -11.56
N GLY A 476 17.45 1.19 -12.16
CA GLY A 476 18.52 1.80 -12.95
C GLY A 476 19.59 2.57 -12.14
N ASP A 477 19.47 2.62 -10.79
CA ASP A 477 20.36 3.43 -9.95
C ASP A 477 20.53 2.80 -8.55
N HIS A 478 21.27 1.70 -8.48
CA HIS A 478 21.50 0.99 -7.22
C HIS A 478 22.29 1.82 -6.20
N GLU A 479 23.25 2.63 -6.66
CA GLU A 479 24.04 3.51 -5.81
C GLU A 479 23.14 4.50 -5.04
N ARG A 480 22.15 5.06 -5.72
CA ARG A 480 21.14 5.92 -5.08
C ARG A 480 20.34 5.20 -3.99
N CYS A 481 20.08 3.90 -4.14
CA CYS A 481 19.46 3.10 -3.09
C CYS A 481 20.35 3.02 -1.85
N ILE A 482 21.63 2.71 -2.03
CA ILE A 482 22.62 2.66 -0.95
C ILE A 482 22.75 4.02 -0.26
N ASP A 483 22.94 5.07 -1.05
CA ASP A 483 23.12 6.43 -0.52
C ASP A 483 21.92 6.90 0.29
N THR A 484 20.70 6.59 -0.17
CA THR A 484 19.47 7.05 0.49
C THR A 484 19.20 6.31 1.79
N TYR A 485 19.40 4.98 1.82
CA TYR A 485 18.85 4.14 2.89
C TYR A 485 19.91 3.46 3.77
N PHE A 486 21.17 3.35 3.33
CA PHE A 486 22.19 2.57 4.03
C PHE A 486 23.48 3.34 4.36
N SER A 487 23.71 4.50 3.75
CA SER A 487 24.95 5.26 3.97
C SER A 487 24.93 6.12 5.23
N THR A 488 23.77 6.67 5.60
CA THR A 488 23.64 7.58 6.76
C THR A 488 24.00 6.90 8.08
N TYR A 489 23.52 5.66 8.27
CA TYR A 489 23.81 4.84 9.45
C TYR A 489 24.28 3.44 9.00
N PRO A 490 25.58 3.22 8.85
CA PRO A 490 26.11 1.92 8.42
C PRO A 490 25.64 0.77 9.30
N GLY A 491 25.13 -0.30 8.69
CA GLY A 491 24.57 -1.45 9.41
C GLY A 491 23.07 -1.39 9.64
N TYR A 492 22.42 -0.29 9.26
CA TYR A 492 20.98 -0.09 9.42
C TYR A 492 20.31 0.31 8.10
N TYR A 493 19.05 -0.03 7.95
CA TYR A 493 18.17 0.64 6.99
C TYR A 493 17.64 1.91 7.65
N PHE A 494 17.97 3.07 7.09
CA PHE A 494 17.50 4.37 7.55
C PHE A 494 16.15 4.70 6.93
N THR A 495 15.12 4.82 7.75
CA THR A 495 13.74 5.06 7.29
C THR A 495 13.51 6.49 6.80
N GLY A 496 14.35 7.44 7.22
CA GLY A 496 14.11 8.87 7.04
C GLY A 496 13.00 9.44 7.94
N ASP A 497 12.49 8.64 8.88
CA ASP A 497 11.49 9.05 9.85
C ASP A 497 12.09 9.18 11.26
N SER A 498 11.54 10.11 12.05
CA SER A 498 11.76 10.20 13.49
C SER A 498 10.64 9.48 14.23
N ALA A 499 10.97 8.89 15.36
CA ALA A 499 9.97 8.23 16.21
C ALA A 499 10.27 8.42 17.69
N ARG A 500 9.22 8.36 18.49
CA ARG A 500 9.27 8.24 19.95
C ARG A 500 8.91 6.81 20.34
N ARG A 501 9.62 6.24 21.29
CA ARG A 501 9.28 4.97 21.94
C ARG A 501 9.05 5.23 23.43
N ASP A 502 7.94 4.71 23.98
CA ASP A 502 7.65 4.83 25.41
C ASP A 502 8.24 3.70 26.26
N LYS A 503 7.94 3.71 27.56
CA LYS A 503 8.40 2.70 28.53
C LYS A 503 7.84 1.29 28.27
N ASP A 504 6.71 1.20 27.58
CA ASP A 504 6.04 -0.06 27.24
C ASP A 504 6.53 -0.61 25.87
N GLY A 505 7.47 0.10 25.23
CA GLY A 505 8.05 -0.28 23.93
C GLY A 505 7.21 0.14 22.74
N PHE A 506 6.19 0.98 22.92
CA PHE A 506 5.30 1.44 21.86
C PHE A 506 5.90 2.61 21.08
N TYR A 507 5.76 2.57 19.75
CA TYR A 507 6.30 3.57 18.85
C TYR A 507 5.23 4.55 18.38
N TRP A 508 5.59 5.84 18.37
CA TRP A 508 4.92 6.91 17.63
C TRP A 508 5.87 7.42 16.58
N VAL A 509 5.50 7.35 15.32
CA VAL A 509 6.26 8.00 14.25
C VAL A 509 5.86 9.48 14.24
N THR A 510 6.84 10.36 14.42
CA THR A 510 6.60 11.79 14.66
C THR A 510 6.77 12.65 13.40
N GLY A 511 7.17 12.05 12.29
CA GLY A 511 7.31 12.70 10.98
C GLY A 511 8.67 12.43 10.34
N ARG A 512 8.88 13.05 9.17
CA ARG A 512 10.13 12.93 8.41
C ARG A 512 11.28 13.67 9.11
N VAL A 513 12.48 13.10 9.03
CA VAL A 513 13.70 13.75 9.59
C VAL A 513 14.04 15.04 8.84
N ASP A 514 13.75 15.09 7.54
CA ASP A 514 13.91 16.25 6.67
C ASP A 514 12.84 17.35 6.90
N ASP A 515 11.70 17.01 7.52
CA ASP A 515 10.65 17.97 7.92
C ASP A 515 10.84 18.53 9.35
N VAL A 516 11.98 18.28 9.97
CA VAL A 516 12.29 18.79 11.31
C VAL A 516 12.81 20.22 11.22
N ILE A 517 12.19 21.11 11.99
CA ILE A 517 12.58 22.52 12.09
C ILE A 517 13.56 22.67 13.27
N ASN A 518 14.70 23.34 13.03
CA ASN A 518 15.62 23.73 14.08
C ASN A 518 15.32 25.17 14.52
N VAL A 519 14.85 25.35 15.75
CA VAL A 519 14.55 26.68 16.29
C VAL A 519 15.39 26.90 17.55
N SER A 520 16.34 27.83 17.50
CA SER A 520 17.21 28.17 18.64
C SER A 520 17.90 26.94 19.27
N GLY A 521 18.31 25.98 18.45
CA GLY A 521 18.96 24.74 18.89
C GLY A 521 18.01 23.62 19.33
N HIS A 522 16.70 23.84 19.24
CA HIS A 522 15.69 22.80 19.49
C HIS A 522 15.16 22.23 18.17
N ARG A 523 15.14 20.91 18.08
CA ARG A 523 14.52 20.19 16.95
C ARG A 523 13.03 20.02 17.23
N LEU A 524 12.18 20.54 16.35
CA LEU A 524 10.73 20.46 16.42
C LEU A 524 10.21 19.73 15.19
N GLY A 525 9.44 18.67 15.38
CA GLY A 525 8.73 18.01 14.29
C GLY A 525 7.57 18.87 13.81
N THR A 526 7.42 19.02 12.50
CA THR A 526 6.31 19.78 11.91
C THR A 526 4.96 19.18 12.33
N ALA A 527 4.84 17.85 12.31
CA ALA A 527 3.64 17.11 12.70
C ALA A 527 3.21 17.36 14.16
N GLU A 528 4.15 17.57 15.10
CA GLU A 528 3.83 17.88 16.51
C GLU A 528 3.21 19.26 16.64
N ILE A 529 3.72 20.24 15.88
CA ILE A 529 3.19 21.61 15.86
C ILE A 529 1.82 21.62 15.17
N GLU A 530 1.69 20.95 14.04
CA GLU A 530 0.43 20.81 13.29
C GLU A 530 -0.66 20.19 14.16
N SER A 531 -0.34 19.08 14.85
CA SER A 531 -1.26 18.43 15.79
C SER A 531 -1.68 19.36 16.93
N SER A 532 -0.76 20.18 17.43
CA SER A 532 -1.07 21.15 18.49
C SER A 532 -1.99 22.28 18.01
N LEU A 533 -1.83 22.72 16.75
CA LEU A 533 -2.67 23.74 16.15
C LEU A 533 -4.09 23.23 15.88
N VAL A 534 -4.24 22.00 15.42
CA VAL A 534 -5.53 21.36 15.14
C VAL A 534 -6.36 21.08 16.42
N LEU A 535 -5.73 21.08 17.59
CA LEU A 535 -6.46 21.02 18.87
C LEU A 535 -7.36 22.26 19.12
N HIS A 536 -7.12 23.37 18.42
CA HIS A 536 -7.97 24.54 18.51
C HIS A 536 -9.25 24.35 17.68
N SER A 537 -10.41 24.58 18.29
CA SER A 537 -11.74 24.33 17.68
C SER A 537 -11.98 24.99 16.33
N ASP A 538 -11.27 26.08 16.04
CA ASP A 538 -11.44 26.87 14.81
C ASP A 538 -10.40 26.50 13.72
N VAL A 539 -9.54 25.52 13.99
CA VAL A 539 -8.50 25.05 13.06
C VAL A 539 -8.85 23.66 12.54
N ALA A 540 -9.25 23.59 11.28
CA ALA A 540 -9.60 22.33 10.62
C ALA A 540 -8.36 21.56 10.13
N GLU A 541 -7.32 22.28 9.68
CA GLU A 541 -6.06 21.71 9.17
C GLU A 541 -4.93 22.71 9.39
N ALA A 542 -3.73 22.20 9.63
CA ALA A 542 -2.51 22.98 9.78
C ALA A 542 -1.38 22.38 8.97
N ALA A 543 -0.55 23.24 8.37
CA ALA A 543 0.70 22.85 7.73
C ALA A 543 1.83 23.75 8.24
N VAL A 544 2.92 23.13 8.68
CA VAL A 544 4.07 23.84 9.25
C VAL A 544 5.27 23.67 8.32
N VAL A 545 5.87 24.78 7.92
CA VAL A 545 7.06 24.80 7.10
C VAL A 545 8.16 25.61 7.77
N GLY A 546 9.38 25.09 7.76
CA GLY A 546 10.56 25.82 8.20
C GLY A 546 10.99 26.85 7.15
N TYR A 547 11.47 28.01 7.61
CA TYR A 547 12.20 28.94 6.74
C TYR A 547 13.46 29.47 7.48
N PRO A 548 14.55 29.77 6.76
CA PRO A 548 15.78 30.27 7.38
C PRO A 548 15.57 31.59 8.13
N HIS A 549 16.12 31.69 9.35
CA HIS A 549 16.08 32.89 10.17
C HIS A 549 17.46 33.16 10.78
N ASP A 550 18.00 34.36 10.59
CA ASP A 550 19.39 34.75 10.92
C ASP A 550 19.80 34.52 12.40
N ILE A 551 18.82 34.47 13.33
CA ILE A 551 19.10 34.32 14.76
C ILE A 551 18.59 32.94 15.27
N LYS A 552 17.51 32.38 14.70
CA LYS A 552 16.85 31.20 15.25
C LYS A 552 17.17 29.92 14.47
N GLY A 553 17.83 30.01 13.32
CA GLY A 553 18.12 28.92 12.40
C GLY A 553 17.06 28.67 11.35
#